data_eec2f00745532e2e173974dffbb03712
#
_entry.id   eec2f00745532e2e173974dffbb03712
#
_cell.length_a   1.000
_cell.length_b   1.000
_cell.length_c   1.000
_cell.angle_alpha   90.00
_cell.angle_beta   90.00
_cell.angle_gamma   90.00
#
_symmetry.space_group_name_H-M   'P 1'
#
loop_
_entity.id
_entity.type
_entity.pdbx_description
1 polymer ?
#
loop_
_entity_poly.entity_id
_entity_poly.type
_entity_poly.pdbx_seq_one_letter_code
_entity_poly.pdbx_strand_id
1 'polypeptide(L)'
;HAFGVEVNGKSVLEAGDMSTLSFHATKVFNTVEGGALICHDEKTKQRIDYLKNFGFAGETTIVAPGINGKMDEVRSAFGLLNLKQVDGAIEARRKVAIRYREALRNVPGIRFMEDMPGVRHNYSYFPVFVDAEKYGMTRDELYFKMKDAGVLGRRYFYPLISEFSTYRGLESAKPEYLPVAHQVADSVICLPMHHSLGEDDIYRVLDSIVQL
;
A
#
# COMPACT_ATOMS: atom_id res chain seq x y z
N HIS A 1 -4.82 1.63 1.95
CA HIS A 1 -3.79 2.15 1.01
C HIS A 1 -4.27 3.35 0.17
N ALA A 2 -5.58 3.62 0.14
CA ALA A 2 -6.21 4.61 -0.76
C ALA A 2 -6.31 6.03 -0.19
N PHE A 3 -5.62 6.35 0.91
CA PHE A 3 -5.63 7.71 1.44
C PHE A 3 -5.15 8.73 0.40
N GLY A 4 -5.96 9.77 0.14
CA GLY A 4 -5.66 10.81 -0.85
C GLY A 4 -5.81 10.40 -2.31
N VAL A 5 -6.36 9.20 -2.60
CA VAL A 5 -6.67 8.77 -3.98
C VAL A 5 -8.06 9.28 -4.38
N GLU A 6 -8.15 9.86 -5.57
CA GLU A 6 -9.40 10.33 -6.17
C GLU A 6 -9.58 9.75 -7.57
N VAL A 7 -10.83 9.50 -7.93
CA VAL A 7 -11.24 9.11 -9.28
C VAL A 7 -12.25 10.15 -9.79
N ASN A 8 -11.91 10.83 -10.88
CA ASN A 8 -12.72 11.90 -11.45
C ASN A 8 -13.11 12.99 -10.43
N GLY A 9 -12.16 13.35 -9.54
CA GLY A 9 -12.33 14.37 -8.50
C GLY A 9 -13.15 13.92 -7.27
N LYS A 10 -13.48 12.63 -7.15
CA LYS A 10 -14.15 12.06 -5.98
C LYS A 10 -13.20 11.12 -5.25
N SER A 11 -13.20 11.21 -3.92
CA SER A 11 -12.43 10.28 -3.10
C SER A 11 -12.90 8.83 -3.30
N VAL A 12 -11.97 7.90 -3.52
CA VAL A 12 -12.30 6.47 -3.58
C VAL A 12 -12.85 5.93 -2.26
N LEU A 13 -12.67 6.68 -1.17
CA LEU A 13 -13.18 6.33 0.16
C LEU A 13 -14.70 6.52 0.27
N GLU A 14 -15.31 7.23 -0.69
CA GLU A 14 -16.77 7.38 -0.78
C GLU A 14 -17.45 6.16 -1.44
N ALA A 15 -16.68 5.22 -1.99
CA ALA A 15 -17.23 4.04 -2.65
C ALA A 15 -17.62 2.94 -1.64
N GLY A 16 -18.67 2.21 -1.97
CA GLY A 16 -19.19 1.11 -1.15
C GLY A 16 -20.01 1.59 0.06
N ASP A 17 -20.33 0.68 0.96
CA ASP A 17 -21.12 0.98 2.17
C ASP A 17 -20.30 1.64 3.26
N MET A 18 -19.04 1.26 3.36
CA MET A 18 -18.02 1.81 4.27
C MET A 18 -16.62 1.59 3.69
N SER A 19 -15.68 2.42 4.07
CA SER A 19 -14.27 2.23 3.72
C SER A 19 -13.39 2.16 4.96
N THR A 20 -12.31 1.37 4.86
CA THR A 20 -11.31 1.26 5.92
C THR A 20 -9.97 1.83 5.49
N LEU A 21 -9.33 2.56 6.37
CA LEU A 21 -7.99 3.09 6.21
C LEU A 21 -7.05 2.46 7.22
N SER A 22 -5.84 2.14 6.76
CA SER A 22 -4.72 1.79 7.63
C SER A 22 -3.81 2.99 7.77
N PHE A 23 -3.46 3.33 9.00
CA PHE A 23 -2.47 4.38 9.33
C PHE A 23 -1.19 3.78 9.91
N HIS A 24 -0.88 2.52 9.55
CA HIS A 24 0.40 1.89 9.87
C HIS A 24 1.57 2.72 9.30
N ALA A 25 2.74 2.69 9.94
CA ALA A 25 3.92 3.49 9.64
C ALA A 25 4.38 3.46 8.16
N THR A 26 4.09 2.39 7.42
CA THR A 26 4.47 2.26 6.00
C THR A 26 3.51 2.97 5.02
N LYS A 27 2.38 3.48 5.50
CA LYS A 27 1.38 4.14 4.64
C LYS A 27 1.80 5.57 4.29
N VAL A 28 1.24 6.10 3.21
CA VAL A 28 1.49 7.49 2.76
C VAL A 28 1.11 8.49 3.84
N PHE A 29 -0.08 8.30 4.42
CA PHE A 29 -0.48 8.94 5.67
C PHE A 29 -0.45 7.89 6.79
N ASN A 30 0.17 8.21 7.92
CA ASN A 30 0.29 7.28 9.03
C ASN A 30 0.25 7.99 10.38
N THR A 31 -0.04 7.21 11.41
CA THR A 31 0.00 7.60 12.83
C THR A 31 0.89 6.67 13.64
N VAL A 32 1.96 6.13 13.01
CA VAL A 32 2.79 5.02 13.47
C VAL A 32 1.97 3.72 13.43
N GLU A 33 0.93 3.63 14.24
CA GLU A 33 -0.14 2.64 14.19
C GLU A 33 -1.49 3.34 14.32
N GLY A 34 -2.49 2.84 13.60
CA GLY A 34 -3.83 3.37 13.64
C GLY A 34 -4.64 3.03 12.40
N GLY A 35 -5.82 3.57 12.32
CA GLY A 35 -6.73 3.41 11.19
C GLY A 35 -7.97 4.27 11.35
N ALA A 36 -8.80 4.27 10.32
CA ALA A 36 -10.09 4.93 10.33
C ALA A 36 -11.14 4.10 9.58
N LEU A 37 -12.39 4.29 9.96
CA LEU A 37 -13.57 3.85 9.22
C LEU A 37 -14.27 5.08 8.66
N ILE A 38 -14.54 5.07 7.36
CA ILE A 38 -15.36 6.08 6.70
C ILE A 38 -16.79 5.56 6.67
N CYS A 39 -17.68 6.30 7.32
CA CYS A 39 -19.10 6.01 7.38
C CYS A 39 -19.86 7.09 6.62
N HIS A 40 -20.89 6.70 5.88
CA HIS A 40 -21.66 7.63 5.03
C HIS A 40 -22.90 8.21 5.73
N ASP A 41 -23.24 7.70 6.93
CA ASP A 41 -24.35 8.20 7.71
C ASP A 41 -24.00 8.24 9.22
N GLU A 42 -24.67 9.15 9.93
CA GLU A 42 -24.43 9.37 11.36
C GLU A 42 -24.82 8.17 12.23
N LYS A 43 -25.83 7.40 11.85
CA LYS A 43 -26.28 6.22 12.61
C LYS A 43 -25.20 5.14 12.60
N THR A 44 -24.62 4.87 11.45
CA THR A 44 -23.50 3.93 11.30
C THR A 44 -22.28 4.42 12.09
N LYS A 45 -21.92 5.68 11.95
CA LYS A 45 -20.82 6.29 12.70
C LYS A 45 -21.03 6.16 14.20
N GLN A 46 -22.20 6.49 14.72
CA GLN A 46 -22.52 6.37 16.15
C GLN A 46 -22.42 4.91 16.62
N ARG A 47 -22.88 3.96 15.82
CA ARG A 47 -22.75 2.53 16.10
C ARG A 47 -21.28 2.13 16.25
N ILE A 48 -20.43 2.58 15.32
CA ILE A 48 -18.97 2.32 15.38
C ILE A 48 -18.34 2.99 16.59
N ASP A 49 -18.74 4.20 16.95
CA ASP A 49 -18.24 4.88 18.15
C ASP A 49 -18.51 4.09 19.43
N TYR A 50 -19.68 3.46 19.55
CA TYR A 50 -19.98 2.55 20.67
C TYR A 50 -19.10 1.31 20.62
N LEU A 51 -19.00 0.65 19.47
CA LEU A 51 -18.24 -0.59 19.32
C LEU A 51 -16.74 -0.42 19.57
N LYS A 52 -16.12 0.70 19.11
CA LYS A 52 -14.72 1.00 19.37
C LYS A 52 -14.43 1.40 20.82
N ASN A 53 -15.49 1.71 21.59
CA ASN A 53 -15.42 2.03 23.02
C ASN A 53 -16.09 0.93 23.86
N PHE A 54 -15.64 -0.32 23.70
CA PHE A 54 -16.14 -1.49 24.45
C PHE A 54 -17.64 -1.79 24.33
N GLY A 55 -18.37 -1.11 23.43
CA GLY A 55 -19.82 -1.21 23.29
C GLY A 55 -20.60 -0.25 24.18
N PHE A 56 -19.94 0.71 24.84
CA PHE A 56 -20.60 1.70 25.69
C PHE A 56 -21.29 2.79 24.88
N ALA A 57 -22.59 2.99 25.13
CA ALA A 57 -23.40 4.11 24.64
C ALA A 57 -23.56 5.24 25.70
N GLY A 58 -22.96 5.07 26.86
CA GLY A 58 -22.97 5.99 27.99
C GLY A 58 -22.22 5.37 29.15
N GLU A 59 -22.24 6.01 30.31
CA GLU A 59 -21.47 5.57 31.49
C GLU A 59 -21.80 4.14 31.95
N THR A 60 -23.06 3.77 31.90
CA THR A 60 -23.56 2.48 32.38
C THR A 60 -24.30 1.64 31.33
N THR A 61 -24.47 2.15 30.12
CA THR A 61 -25.25 1.52 29.07
C THR A 61 -24.36 0.80 28.06
N ILE A 62 -24.46 -0.53 27.99
CA ILE A 62 -23.78 -1.36 27.02
C ILE A 62 -24.77 -1.80 25.95
N VAL A 63 -24.50 -1.52 24.67
CA VAL A 63 -25.40 -1.80 23.55
C VAL A 63 -24.97 -2.99 22.71
N ALA A 64 -23.72 -3.41 22.80
CA ALA A 64 -23.17 -4.57 22.11
C ALA A 64 -21.80 -4.95 22.67
N PRO A 65 -21.29 -6.18 22.42
CA PRO A 65 -19.88 -6.48 22.57
C PRO A 65 -19.04 -5.55 21.70
N GLY A 66 -17.98 -4.98 22.25
CA GLY A 66 -17.10 -4.06 21.55
C GLY A 66 -15.63 -4.32 21.89
N ILE A 67 -14.76 -3.50 21.31
CA ILE A 67 -13.31 -3.56 21.51
C ILE A 67 -12.78 -2.22 22.04
N ASN A 68 -11.55 -2.20 22.52
CA ASN A 68 -10.82 -0.94 22.68
C ASN A 68 -10.17 -0.56 21.33
N GLY A 69 -10.93 0.12 20.49
CA GLY A 69 -10.49 0.59 19.17
C GLY A 69 -10.22 2.10 19.11
N LYS A 70 -10.08 2.76 20.25
CA LYS A 70 -9.78 4.19 20.32
C LYS A 70 -8.30 4.45 19.98
N MET A 71 -8.04 5.48 19.18
CA MET A 71 -6.69 6.00 18.99
C MET A 71 -6.27 6.78 20.22
N ASP A 72 -5.03 6.61 20.65
CA ASP A 72 -4.48 7.41 21.77
C ASP A 72 -4.10 8.83 21.35
N GLU A 73 -3.94 9.72 22.32
CA GLU A 73 -3.71 11.14 22.11
C GLU A 73 -2.34 11.41 21.44
N VAL A 74 -1.33 10.60 21.71
CA VAL A 74 0.03 10.78 21.15
C VAL A 74 -0.01 10.49 19.63
N ARG A 75 -0.60 9.36 19.24
CA ARG A 75 -0.77 9.01 17.81
C ARG A 75 -1.71 9.97 17.10
N SER A 76 -2.75 10.44 17.79
CA SER A 76 -3.67 11.45 17.25
C SER A 76 -2.96 12.77 16.98
N ALA A 77 -2.15 13.25 17.91
CA ALA A 77 -1.35 14.47 17.73
C ALA A 77 -0.33 14.33 16.59
N PHE A 78 0.37 13.20 16.52
CA PHE A 78 1.28 12.89 15.43
C PHE A 78 0.56 12.88 14.08
N GLY A 79 -0.63 12.26 14.01
CA GLY A 79 -1.46 12.23 12.81
C GLY A 79 -1.88 13.62 12.34
N LEU A 80 -2.28 14.50 13.27
CA LEU A 80 -2.63 15.90 12.95
C LEU A 80 -1.45 16.67 12.35
N LEU A 81 -0.23 16.41 12.78
CA LEU A 81 0.98 17.00 12.19
C LEU A 81 1.24 16.43 10.78
N ASN A 82 1.17 15.12 10.61
CA ASN A 82 1.37 14.47 9.31
C ASN A 82 0.31 14.88 8.28
N LEU A 83 -0.93 15.11 8.72
CA LEU A 83 -2.01 15.53 7.82
C LEU A 83 -1.69 16.85 7.11
N LYS A 84 -0.94 17.74 7.76
CA LYS A 84 -0.52 19.03 7.17
C LYS A 84 0.53 18.86 6.06
N GLN A 85 1.20 17.70 5.98
CA GLN A 85 2.31 17.47 5.06
C GLN A 85 1.98 16.42 3.99
N VAL A 86 0.85 15.73 4.09
CA VAL A 86 0.54 14.56 3.25
C VAL A 86 0.48 14.88 1.76
N ASP A 87 -0.05 16.03 1.35
CA ASP A 87 -0.11 16.42 -0.06
C ASP A 87 1.30 16.66 -0.63
N GLY A 88 2.19 17.29 0.14
CA GLY A 88 3.60 17.44 -0.21
C GLY A 88 4.33 16.10 -0.32
N ALA A 89 4.02 15.16 0.58
CA ALA A 89 4.57 13.82 0.53
C ALA A 89 4.08 13.01 -0.69
N ILE A 90 2.83 13.16 -1.08
CA ILE A 90 2.28 12.55 -2.31
C ILE A 90 2.96 13.13 -3.54
N GLU A 91 3.14 14.44 -3.62
CA GLU A 91 3.83 15.10 -4.75
C GLU A 91 5.30 14.68 -4.85
N ALA A 92 6.01 14.55 -3.73
CA ALA A 92 7.39 14.04 -3.73
C ALA A 92 7.45 12.60 -4.26
N ARG A 93 6.52 11.72 -3.84
CA ARG A 93 6.40 10.35 -4.36
C ARG A 93 6.08 10.33 -5.85
N ARG A 94 5.24 11.25 -6.34
CA ARG A 94 4.95 11.40 -7.77
C ARG A 94 6.21 11.66 -8.58
N LYS A 95 7.07 12.55 -8.10
CA LYS A 95 8.35 12.85 -8.76
C LYS A 95 9.24 11.61 -8.81
N VAL A 96 9.35 10.84 -7.73
CA VAL A 96 10.08 9.56 -7.72
C VAL A 96 9.50 8.59 -8.74
N ALA A 97 8.17 8.45 -8.81
CA ALA A 97 7.51 7.55 -9.75
C ALA A 97 7.80 7.94 -11.23
N ILE A 98 7.83 9.23 -11.53
CA ILE A 98 8.20 9.73 -12.88
C ILE A 98 9.64 9.32 -13.22
N ARG A 99 10.59 9.55 -12.30
CA ARG A 99 12.01 9.18 -12.50
C ARG A 99 12.17 7.68 -12.75
N TYR A 100 11.47 6.85 -11.97
CA TYR A 100 11.49 5.39 -12.17
C TYR A 100 10.95 5.00 -13.54
N ARG A 101 9.81 5.56 -13.95
CA ARG A 101 9.23 5.26 -15.27
C ARG A 101 10.11 5.68 -16.41
N GLU A 102 10.72 6.87 -16.36
CA GLU A 102 11.64 7.37 -17.38
C GLU A 102 12.82 6.41 -17.57
N ALA A 103 13.44 5.97 -16.49
CA ALA A 103 14.61 5.11 -16.52
C ALA A 103 14.28 3.66 -16.91
N LEU A 104 13.12 3.14 -16.47
CA LEU A 104 12.77 1.73 -16.68
C LEU A 104 12.01 1.45 -17.96
N ARG A 105 11.52 2.47 -18.67
CA ARG A 105 10.65 2.33 -19.86
C ARG A 105 11.22 1.44 -20.94
N ASN A 106 12.53 1.48 -21.15
CA ASN A 106 13.21 0.75 -22.21
C ASN A 106 14.03 -0.45 -21.68
N VAL A 107 13.88 -0.82 -20.40
CA VAL A 107 14.57 -1.99 -19.86
C VAL A 107 13.82 -3.26 -20.29
N PRO A 108 14.45 -4.15 -21.07
CA PRO A 108 13.79 -5.37 -21.54
C PRO A 108 13.30 -6.21 -20.36
N GLY A 109 12.08 -6.73 -20.43
CA GLY A 109 11.53 -7.60 -19.40
C GLY A 109 11.06 -6.90 -18.11
N ILE A 110 11.25 -5.60 -17.99
CA ILE A 110 10.69 -4.82 -16.87
C ILE A 110 9.42 -4.10 -17.33
N ARG A 111 8.34 -4.30 -16.61
CA ARG A 111 7.06 -3.59 -16.81
C ARG A 111 6.64 -2.91 -15.53
N PHE A 112 5.92 -1.82 -15.63
CA PHE A 112 5.35 -1.06 -14.52
C PHE A 112 3.96 -0.55 -14.90
N MET A 113 3.24 0.04 -13.93
CA MET A 113 1.93 0.63 -14.17
C MET A 113 2.07 2.12 -14.49
N GLU A 114 1.38 2.55 -15.53
CA GLU A 114 1.19 3.98 -15.83
C GLU A 114 0.05 4.55 -14.96
N ASP A 115 0.02 5.88 -14.84
CA ASP A 115 -1.10 6.54 -14.17
C ASP A 115 -2.37 6.38 -15.00
N MET A 116 -3.47 6.02 -14.35
CA MET A 116 -4.76 5.88 -15.00
C MET A 116 -5.38 7.27 -15.26
N PRO A 117 -5.97 7.51 -16.43
CA PRO A 117 -6.69 8.75 -16.71
C PRO A 117 -7.78 9.03 -15.67
N GLY A 118 -7.88 10.27 -15.21
CA GLY A 118 -8.86 10.69 -14.22
C GLY A 118 -8.58 10.24 -12.78
N VAL A 119 -7.44 9.60 -12.53
CA VAL A 119 -7.04 9.17 -11.18
C VAL A 119 -5.94 10.08 -10.62
N ARG A 120 -6.20 10.69 -9.47
CA ARG A 120 -5.17 11.28 -8.62
C ARG A 120 -4.59 10.18 -7.74
N HIS A 121 -3.40 9.70 -8.09
CA HIS A 121 -2.73 8.61 -7.37
C HIS A 121 -1.95 9.14 -6.15
N ASN A 122 -1.79 8.32 -5.11
CA ASN A 122 -0.99 8.67 -3.93
C ASN A 122 0.41 8.05 -3.92
N TYR A 123 0.74 7.22 -4.91
CA TYR A 123 2.05 6.57 -5.07
C TYR A 123 2.52 5.82 -3.81
N SER A 124 1.59 5.06 -3.19
CA SER A 124 1.90 4.24 -1.99
C SER A 124 2.99 3.23 -2.26
N TYR A 125 2.98 2.61 -3.44
CA TYR A 125 3.96 1.64 -3.92
C TYR A 125 4.33 1.95 -5.37
N PHE A 126 5.48 1.43 -5.78
CA PHE A 126 5.89 1.39 -7.18
C PHE A 126 6.19 -0.06 -7.56
N PRO A 127 5.17 -0.85 -7.96
CA PRO A 127 5.37 -2.21 -8.41
C PRO A 127 5.98 -2.24 -9.81
N VAL A 128 6.98 -3.08 -9.97
CA VAL A 128 7.51 -3.52 -11.27
C VAL A 128 7.30 -5.02 -11.41
N PHE A 129 7.13 -5.48 -12.64
CA PHE A 129 6.91 -6.88 -12.99
C PHE A 129 8.08 -7.35 -13.84
N VAL A 130 8.70 -8.45 -13.43
CA VAL A 130 9.87 -9.04 -14.06
C VAL A 130 9.45 -10.18 -14.96
N ASP A 131 9.70 -10.05 -16.26
CA ASP A 131 9.66 -11.13 -17.25
C ASP A 131 11.08 -11.72 -17.35
N ALA A 132 11.29 -12.87 -16.70
CA ALA A 132 12.62 -13.45 -16.53
C ALA A 132 13.31 -13.79 -17.85
N GLU A 133 12.54 -14.20 -18.87
CA GLU A 133 13.10 -14.59 -20.18
C GLU A 133 13.67 -13.36 -20.92
N LYS A 134 13.01 -12.21 -20.80
CA LYS A 134 13.43 -10.98 -21.46
C LYS A 134 14.43 -10.17 -20.64
N TYR A 135 14.30 -10.22 -19.32
CA TYR A 135 15.17 -9.47 -18.41
C TYR A 135 16.48 -10.20 -18.12
N GLY A 136 16.53 -11.53 -18.28
CA GLY A 136 17.73 -12.34 -18.05
C GLY A 136 17.89 -12.82 -16.59
N MET A 137 16.98 -12.46 -15.69
CA MET A 137 16.92 -12.99 -14.32
C MET A 137 15.49 -12.97 -13.78
N THR A 138 15.22 -13.85 -12.82
CA THR A 138 13.92 -13.92 -12.12
C THR A 138 13.73 -12.74 -11.16
N ARG A 139 12.49 -12.49 -10.75
CA ARG A 139 12.16 -11.54 -9.69
C ARG A 139 12.95 -11.78 -8.40
N ASP A 140 13.17 -13.03 -8.04
CA ASP A 140 13.89 -13.36 -6.81
C ASP A 140 15.40 -13.12 -6.93
N GLU A 141 16.01 -13.42 -8.06
CA GLU A 141 17.40 -13.07 -8.34
C GLU A 141 17.59 -11.54 -8.32
N LEU A 142 16.68 -10.80 -8.95
CA LEU A 142 16.69 -9.34 -8.86
C LEU A 142 16.55 -8.85 -7.41
N TYR A 143 15.65 -9.43 -6.63
CA TYR A 143 15.48 -9.08 -5.22
C TYR A 143 16.77 -9.26 -4.42
N PHE A 144 17.49 -10.36 -4.62
CA PHE A 144 18.76 -10.58 -3.93
C PHE A 144 19.87 -9.66 -4.43
N LYS A 145 19.97 -9.45 -5.75
CA LYS A 145 20.91 -8.48 -6.34
C LYS A 145 20.72 -7.07 -5.75
N MET A 146 19.47 -6.60 -5.70
CA MET A 146 19.13 -5.32 -5.08
C MET A 146 19.54 -5.28 -3.61
N LYS A 147 19.23 -6.34 -2.85
CA LYS A 147 19.55 -6.45 -1.43
C LYS A 147 21.07 -6.40 -1.18
N ASP A 148 21.87 -7.07 -2.00
CA ASP A 148 23.33 -7.07 -1.92
C ASP A 148 23.92 -5.70 -2.26
N ALA A 149 23.23 -4.92 -3.10
CA ALA A 149 23.54 -3.50 -3.38
C ALA A 149 23.00 -2.53 -2.29
N GLY A 150 22.45 -3.05 -1.18
CA GLY A 150 21.88 -2.24 -0.11
C GLY A 150 20.50 -1.63 -0.43
N VAL A 151 19.83 -2.08 -1.47
CA VAL A 151 18.50 -1.61 -1.90
C VAL A 151 17.44 -2.60 -1.43
N LEU A 152 16.53 -2.17 -0.56
CA LEU A 152 15.50 -3.02 0.02
C LEU A 152 14.19 -2.93 -0.77
N GLY A 153 14.06 -3.68 -1.84
CA GLY A 153 12.80 -3.94 -2.52
C GLY A 153 11.85 -4.79 -1.65
N ARG A 154 10.58 -4.83 -2.01
CA ARG A 154 9.57 -5.63 -1.32
C ARG A 154 8.82 -6.51 -2.32
N ARG A 155 8.76 -7.82 -2.05
CA ARG A 155 7.94 -8.77 -2.83
C ARG A 155 6.48 -8.71 -2.34
N TYR A 156 5.77 -7.65 -2.65
CA TYR A 156 4.41 -7.40 -2.17
C TYR A 156 3.35 -7.80 -3.21
N PHE A 157 2.51 -8.81 -2.89
CA PHE A 157 2.53 -9.54 -1.61
C PHE A 157 2.87 -10.99 -1.90
N TYR A 158 3.96 -11.45 -1.34
CA TYR A 158 4.45 -12.80 -1.48
C TYR A 158 4.90 -13.31 -0.09
N PRO A 159 4.57 -14.57 0.29
CA PRO A 159 3.69 -15.47 -0.46
C PRO A 159 2.23 -14.99 -0.47
N LEU A 160 1.39 -15.55 -1.34
CA LEU A 160 -0.04 -15.25 -1.35
C LEU A 160 -0.71 -15.73 -0.05
N ILE A 161 -1.76 -15.03 0.39
CA ILE A 161 -2.54 -15.44 1.57
C ILE A 161 -3.11 -16.86 1.40
N SER A 162 -3.50 -17.22 0.19
CA SER A 162 -3.96 -18.57 -0.16
C SER A 162 -2.92 -19.68 0.09
N GLU A 163 -1.63 -19.33 0.12
CA GLU A 163 -0.53 -20.25 0.37
C GLU A 163 -0.19 -20.41 1.86
N PHE A 164 -0.73 -19.55 2.72
CA PHE A 164 -0.49 -19.65 4.17
C PHE A 164 -1.04 -20.96 4.71
N SER A 165 -0.33 -21.56 5.66
CA SER A 165 -0.71 -22.85 6.28
C SER A 165 -2.15 -22.84 6.80
N THR A 166 -2.65 -21.68 7.24
CA THR A 166 -4.01 -21.49 7.74
C THR A 166 -5.08 -21.59 6.64
N TYR A 167 -4.75 -21.21 5.40
CA TYR A 167 -5.75 -21.05 4.32
C TYR A 167 -5.57 -21.99 3.14
N ARG A 168 -4.35 -22.54 2.92
CA ARG A 168 -4.02 -23.38 1.75
C ARG A 168 -4.87 -24.65 1.60
N GLY A 169 -5.55 -25.07 2.66
CA GLY A 169 -6.47 -26.23 2.64
C GLY A 169 -7.89 -25.90 2.18
N LEU A 170 -8.22 -24.61 1.94
CA LEU A 170 -9.54 -24.20 1.47
C LEU A 170 -9.66 -24.44 -0.04
N GLU A 171 -10.85 -24.82 -0.50
CA GLU A 171 -11.15 -24.98 -1.94
C GLU A 171 -10.84 -23.71 -2.73
N SER A 172 -11.23 -22.55 -2.21
CA SER A 172 -10.99 -21.24 -2.83
C SER A 172 -9.52 -20.82 -2.87
N ALA A 173 -8.63 -21.53 -2.15
CA ALA A 173 -7.20 -21.24 -2.12
C ALA A 173 -6.40 -22.00 -3.20
N LYS A 174 -7.05 -22.90 -3.94
CA LYS A 174 -6.38 -23.71 -4.97
C LYS A 174 -5.84 -22.83 -6.10
N PRO A 175 -4.62 -23.11 -6.60
CA PRO A 175 -3.98 -22.29 -7.64
C PRO A 175 -4.81 -22.12 -8.92
N GLU A 176 -5.58 -23.14 -9.31
CA GLU A 176 -6.45 -23.09 -10.50
C GLU A 176 -7.54 -22.03 -10.44
N TYR A 177 -7.94 -21.58 -9.23
CA TYR A 177 -8.88 -20.47 -9.04
C TYR A 177 -8.20 -19.12 -8.96
N LEU A 178 -6.88 -19.07 -8.84
CA LEU A 178 -6.09 -17.85 -8.60
C LEU A 178 -4.92 -17.67 -9.59
N PRO A 179 -5.09 -17.99 -10.90
CA PRO A 179 -3.96 -18.02 -11.84
C PRO A 179 -3.29 -16.66 -11.99
N VAL A 180 -4.08 -15.58 -12.02
CA VAL A 180 -3.54 -14.21 -12.14
C VAL A 180 -2.78 -13.80 -10.88
N ALA A 181 -3.29 -14.16 -9.69
CA ALA A 181 -2.62 -13.84 -8.44
C ALA A 181 -1.24 -14.51 -8.34
N HIS A 182 -1.14 -15.80 -8.70
CA HIS A 182 0.13 -16.51 -8.75
C HIS A 182 1.10 -15.89 -9.76
N GLN A 183 0.66 -15.65 -10.98
CA GLN A 183 1.49 -15.01 -12.01
C GLN A 183 2.04 -13.65 -11.56
N VAL A 184 1.20 -12.84 -10.93
CA VAL A 184 1.61 -11.53 -10.40
C VAL A 184 2.56 -11.70 -9.21
N ALA A 185 2.25 -12.57 -8.25
CA ALA A 185 3.08 -12.81 -7.08
C ALA A 185 4.49 -13.29 -7.43
N ASP A 186 4.62 -14.08 -8.50
CA ASP A 186 5.92 -14.61 -8.95
C ASP A 186 6.79 -13.58 -9.68
N SER A 187 6.18 -12.54 -10.21
CA SER A 187 6.87 -11.53 -11.04
C SER A 187 7.03 -10.16 -10.36
N VAL A 188 6.21 -9.82 -9.36
CA VAL A 188 6.17 -8.47 -8.80
C VAL A 188 7.25 -8.21 -7.76
N ILE A 189 7.89 -7.05 -7.87
CA ILE A 189 8.70 -6.43 -6.82
C ILE A 189 8.36 -4.95 -6.72
N CYS A 190 8.11 -4.46 -5.51
CA CYS A 190 7.92 -3.03 -5.25
C CYS A 190 9.26 -2.37 -4.97
N LEU A 191 9.59 -1.35 -5.73
CA LEU A 191 10.77 -0.55 -5.51
C LEU A 191 10.60 0.35 -4.27
N PRO A 192 11.71 0.78 -3.64
CA PRO A 192 11.66 1.76 -2.57
C PRO A 192 10.84 2.99 -2.99
N MET A 193 9.86 3.38 -2.17
CA MET A 193 8.97 4.48 -2.49
C MET A 193 8.59 5.24 -1.21
N HIS A 194 9.24 6.39 -0.99
CA HIS A 194 8.90 7.33 0.09
C HIS A 194 9.24 8.76 -0.30
N HIS A 195 8.67 9.72 0.39
CA HIS A 195 8.80 11.14 0.07
C HIS A 195 10.19 11.74 0.32
N SER A 196 11.04 11.03 1.07
CA SER A 196 12.39 11.49 1.42
C SER A 196 13.49 10.83 0.57
N LEU A 197 13.15 10.11 -0.52
CA LEU A 197 14.14 9.58 -1.46
C LEU A 197 14.85 10.73 -2.18
N GLY A 198 16.17 10.85 -1.98
CA GLY A 198 17.02 11.76 -2.72
C GLY A 198 17.40 11.22 -4.10
N GLU A 199 18.00 12.07 -4.93
CA GLU A 199 18.46 11.67 -6.28
C GLU A 199 19.49 10.54 -6.21
N ASP A 200 20.41 10.54 -5.23
CA ASP A 200 21.41 9.48 -5.06
C ASP A 200 20.78 8.13 -4.70
N ASP A 201 19.71 8.15 -3.88
CA ASP A 201 18.96 6.94 -3.55
C ASP A 201 18.22 6.40 -4.77
N ILE A 202 17.57 7.28 -5.53
CA ILE A 202 16.89 6.92 -6.78
C ILE A 202 17.89 6.33 -7.77
N TYR A 203 19.06 6.97 -7.95
CA TYR A 203 20.12 6.46 -8.80
C TYR A 203 20.57 5.06 -8.37
N ARG A 204 20.83 4.83 -7.10
CA ARG A 204 21.22 3.52 -6.57
C ARG A 204 20.17 2.44 -6.83
N VAL A 205 18.88 2.77 -6.66
CA VAL A 205 17.80 1.84 -6.98
C VAL A 205 17.81 1.49 -8.46
N LEU A 206 17.89 2.49 -9.34
CA LEU A 206 17.89 2.29 -10.79
C LEU A 206 19.14 1.55 -11.27
N ASP A 207 20.32 1.87 -10.76
CA ASP A 207 21.57 1.20 -11.09
C ASP A 207 21.51 -0.30 -10.80
N SER A 208 20.88 -0.69 -9.70
CA SER A 208 20.70 -2.11 -9.34
C SER A 208 19.80 -2.89 -10.32
N ILE A 209 19.00 -2.19 -11.13
CA ILE A 209 18.06 -2.80 -12.09
C ILE A 209 18.56 -2.68 -13.53
N VAL A 210 19.10 -1.51 -13.93
CA VAL A 210 19.43 -1.20 -15.33
C VAL A 210 20.76 -1.82 -15.77
N GLN A 211 21.68 -2.07 -14.85
CA GLN A 211 22.96 -2.73 -15.15
C GLN A 211 22.78 -4.26 -15.24
N LEU A 212 22.66 -4.74 -16.45
CA LEU A 212 22.78 -6.16 -16.83
C LEU A 212 24.07 -6.37 -17.61
#